data_703b2ee0491e64b718c4b0f4acc32489
#
_entry.id   703b2ee0491e64b718c4b0f4acc32489
#
_cell.length_a   1.000
_cell.length_b   1.000
_cell.length_c   1.000
_cell.angle_alpha   90.00
_cell.angle_beta   90.00
_cell.angle_gamma   90.00
#
_symmetry.space_group_name_H-M   'P 1'
#
loop_
_entity.id
_entity.type
_entity.pdbx_description
1 polymer ?
#
loop_
_entity_poly.entity_id
_entity_poly.type
_entity_poly.pdbx_seq_one_letter_code
_entity_poly.pdbx_strand_id
1 'polypeptide(L)'
;HYLKGDQLKDIDRLFQSLILSYYQNSFSLPKKIILNIKPINLSLIKEAIKLKFEKQISISTNINPDVRKIAKLGKLNANQVIENRINQADKYSFAIKDLISNLALTKKNLTIEGFDVSHHGGQNAVASAVRFSSHGAEKNKYRLFNIPKELSGNDIGSMRHVLERRIKKENISPLPDIILIDGGKLQLDAALSTFSALIKKPPIILSIVKGSKRVRSTETILSIDGIIEMPKDSSGFLLLQQVRDESHRFAIKSNRKKKNKSIKKSSLDNIKGLGPK
;
A
#
# COMPACT_ATOMS: atom_id res chain seq x y z
N HIS A 1 -11.82 -1.76 -10.18
CA HIS A 1 -12.02 -3.10 -9.62
C HIS A 1 -11.38 -4.12 -10.56
N TYR A 2 -10.45 -4.91 -10.03
CA TYR A 2 -9.76 -5.97 -10.75
C TYR A 2 -10.21 -7.30 -10.20
N LEU A 3 -10.56 -8.21 -11.09
CA LEU A 3 -11.07 -9.52 -10.78
C LEU A 3 -9.89 -10.51 -10.77
N LYS A 4 -9.84 -11.38 -9.77
CA LYS A 4 -8.91 -12.51 -9.76
C LYS A 4 -9.49 -13.66 -10.59
N GLY A 5 -8.63 -14.49 -11.23
CA GLY A 5 -9.00 -15.50 -12.23
C GLY A 5 -10.19 -16.41 -11.89
N ASP A 6 -10.39 -16.77 -10.60
CA ASP A 6 -11.52 -17.63 -10.18
C ASP A 6 -12.89 -16.91 -10.22
N GLN A 7 -12.91 -15.58 -10.34
CA GLN A 7 -14.15 -14.79 -10.38
C GLN A 7 -14.69 -14.61 -11.82
N LEU A 8 -13.96 -15.05 -12.83
CA LEU A 8 -14.35 -14.92 -14.25
C LEU A 8 -15.41 -15.92 -14.70
N LYS A 9 -15.80 -16.88 -13.87
CA LYS A 9 -16.80 -17.91 -14.20
C LYS A 9 -18.23 -17.37 -14.38
N ASP A 10 -18.51 -16.15 -13.90
CA ASP A 10 -19.82 -15.52 -14.03
C ASP A 10 -19.66 -14.00 -14.32
N ILE A 11 -19.25 -13.71 -15.55
CA ILE A 11 -18.99 -12.34 -16.03
C ILE A 11 -20.22 -11.44 -15.86
N ASP A 12 -21.40 -12.01 -16.04
CA ASP A 12 -22.65 -11.23 -16.01
C ASP A 12 -23.00 -10.79 -14.57
N ARG A 13 -22.85 -11.67 -13.58
CA ARG A 13 -23.02 -11.29 -12.16
C ARG A 13 -21.99 -10.28 -11.71
N LEU A 14 -20.75 -10.45 -12.16
CA LEU A 14 -19.68 -9.51 -11.87
C LEU A 14 -19.95 -8.14 -12.46
N PHE A 15 -20.41 -8.07 -13.71
CA PHE A 15 -20.75 -6.83 -14.38
C PHE A 15 -21.89 -6.11 -13.65
N GLN A 16 -22.92 -6.83 -13.23
CA GLN A 16 -23.99 -6.31 -12.39
C GLN A 16 -23.48 -5.75 -11.06
N SER A 17 -22.63 -6.51 -10.35
CA SER A 17 -22.05 -6.10 -9.07
C SER A 17 -21.17 -4.85 -9.22
N LEU A 18 -20.42 -4.72 -10.31
CA LEU A 18 -19.60 -3.55 -10.61
C LEU A 18 -20.44 -2.28 -10.80
N ILE A 19 -21.54 -2.39 -11.57
CA ILE A 19 -22.44 -1.27 -11.80
C ILE A 19 -23.08 -0.83 -10.47
N LEU A 20 -23.59 -1.76 -9.69
CA LEU A 20 -24.22 -1.48 -8.39
C LEU A 20 -23.22 -0.86 -7.42
N SER A 21 -22.02 -1.43 -7.28
CA SER A 21 -20.95 -0.89 -6.42
C SER A 21 -20.52 0.51 -6.82
N TYR A 22 -20.41 0.79 -8.13
CA TYR A 22 -20.07 2.12 -8.63
C TYR A 22 -21.11 3.15 -8.20
N TYR A 23 -22.40 2.88 -8.44
CA TYR A 23 -23.49 3.80 -8.10
C TYR A 23 -23.83 3.83 -6.60
N GLN A 24 -23.53 2.79 -5.84
CA GLN A 24 -23.61 2.83 -4.37
C GLN A 24 -22.64 3.86 -3.75
N ASN A 25 -21.49 4.11 -4.39
CA ASN A 25 -20.50 5.06 -3.91
C ASN A 25 -20.53 6.41 -4.65
N SER A 26 -21.44 6.59 -5.60
CA SER A 26 -21.60 7.83 -6.35
C SER A 26 -22.54 8.82 -5.65
N PHE A 27 -22.22 10.10 -5.73
CA PHE A 27 -23.06 11.21 -5.24
C PHE A 27 -23.99 11.79 -6.32
N SER A 28 -23.80 11.41 -7.57
CA SER A 28 -24.58 11.93 -8.69
C SER A 28 -25.03 10.81 -9.64
N LEU A 29 -26.19 11.00 -10.23
CA LEU A 29 -26.76 10.08 -11.21
C LEU A 29 -26.80 10.76 -12.60
N PRO A 30 -26.24 10.14 -13.67
CA PRO A 30 -26.35 10.67 -15.01
C PRO A 30 -27.78 10.47 -15.56
N LYS A 31 -28.16 11.22 -16.57
CA LYS A 31 -29.47 11.05 -17.24
C LYS A 31 -29.61 9.69 -17.95
N LYS A 32 -28.50 9.14 -18.44
CA LYS A 32 -28.46 7.88 -19.18
C LYS A 32 -27.17 7.12 -18.90
N ILE A 33 -27.26 5.81 -18.71
CA ILE A 33 -26.12 4.89 -18.68
C ILE A 33 -26.11 4.09 -19.96
N ILE A 34 -24.95 4.02 -20.60
CA ILE A 34 -24.75 3.21 -21.81
C ILE A 34 -23.75 2.12 -21.49
N LEU A 35 -24.15 0.88 -21.76
CA LEU A 35 -23.36 -0.32 -21.49
C LEU A 35 -23.00 -1.01 -22.81
N ASN A 36 -21.82 -1.60 -22.87
CA ASN A 36 -21.40 -2.41 -23.99
C ASN A 36 -21.94 -3.86 -23.95
N ILE A 37 -22.39 -4.29 -22.79
CA ILE A 37 -22.98 -5.61 -22.52
C ILE A 37 -24.30 -5.41 -21.81
N LYS A 38 -25.33 -6.19 -22.17
CA LYS A 38 -26.62 -6.15 -21.50
C LYS A 38 -26.55 -7.00 -20.22
N PRO A 39 -26.73 -6.43 -19.03
CA PRO A 39 -26.77 -7.21 -17.78
C PRO A 39 -27.98 -8.16 -17.77
N ILE A 40 -27.83 -9.35 -17.16
CA ILE A 40 -28.91 -10.34 -17.04
C ILE A 40 -30.12 -9.74 -16.30
N ASN A 41 -29.87 -9.07 -15.17
CA ASN A 41 -30.94 -8.51 -14.32
C ASN A 41 -30.99 -6.98 -14.40
N LEU A 42 -31.28 -6.44 -15.58
CA LEU A 42 -31.34 -5.00 -15.80
C LEU A 42 -32.43 -4.32 -14.94
N SER A 43 -33.54 -5.01 -14.64
CA SER A 43 -34.62 -4.54 -13.77
C SER A 43 -34.12 -4.29 -12.34
N LEU A 44 -33.38 -5.24 -11.78
CA LEU A 44 -32.80 -5.12 -10.42
C LEU A 44 -31.82 -3.94 -10.32
N ILE A 45 -31.00 -3.72 -11.37
CA ILE A 45 -30.08 -2.59 -11.40
C ILE A 45 -30.83 -1.27 -11.40
N LYS A 46 -31.90 -1.15 -12.22
CA LYS A 46 -32.75 0.05 -12.28
C LYS A 46 -33.44 0.31 -10.95
N GLU A 47 -33.98 -0.74 -10.31
CA GLU A 47 -34.67 -0.65 -9.03
C GLU A 47 -33.72 -0.21 -7.91
N ALA A 48 -32.54 -0.83 -7.80
CA ALA A 48 -31.53 -0.47 -6.81
C ALA A 48 -31.06 0.99 -6.96
N ILE A 49 -30.87 1.47 -8.21
CA ILE A 49 -30.52 2.86 -8.48
C ILE A 49 -31.68 3.79 -8.15
N LYS A 50 -32.94 3.41 -8.48
CA LYS A 50 -34.14 4.19 -8.14
C LYS A 50 -34.31 4.35 -6.64
N LEU A 51 -34.11 3.29 -5.86
CA LEU A 51 -34.19 3.33 -4.40
C LEU A 51 -33.17 4.29 -3.78
N LYS A 52 -31.95 4.35 -4.34
CA LYS A 52 -30.91 5.22 -3.79
C LYS A 52 -31.06 6.68 -4.17
N PHE A 53 -31.42 6.96 -5.43
CA PHE A 53 -31.39 8.33 -5.97
C PHE A 53 -32.79 8.95 -6.12
N GLU A 54 -33.84 8.17 -5.81
CA GLU A 54 -35.27 8.55 -5.98
C GLU A 54 -35.60 9.02 -7.40
N LYS A 55 -34.81 8.57 -8.39
CA LYS A 55 -34.92 8.95 -9.81
C LYS A 55 -34.86 7.73 -10.71
N GLN A 56 -35.65 7.76 -11.77
CA GLN A 56 -35.56 6.76 -12.84
C GLN A 56 -34.37 7.06 -13.73
N ILE A 57 -33.71 6.01 -14.19
CA ILE A 57 -32.57 6.11 -15.10
C ILE A 57 -32.80 5.31 -16.37
N SER A 58 -32.39 5.87 -17.50
CA SER A 58 -32.32 5.16 -18.78
C SER A 58 -31.02 4.37 -18.84
N ILE A 59 -31.13 3.05 -19.02
CA ILE A 59 -29.96 2.17 -19.27
C ILE A 59 -30.15 1.54 -20.64
N SER A 60 -29.16 1.72 -21.53
CA SER A 60 -29.23 1.29 -22.92
C SER A 60 -27.92 0.60 -23.33
N THR A 61 -28.03 -0.37 -24.22
CA THR A 61 -26.89 -0.99 -24.90
C THR A 61 -26.74 -0.46 -26.33
N ASN A 62 -27.65 0.42 -26.75
CA ASN A 62 -27.58 1.01 -28.08
C ASN A 62 -26.54 2.14 -28.11
N ILE A 63 -25.50 1.97 -28.91
CA ILE A 63 -24.36 2.87 -29.02
C ILE A 63 -24.50 3.64 -30.38
N ASN A 64 -24.87 4.90 -30.29
CA ASN A 64 -24.86 5.80 -31.46
C ASN A 64 -23.41 6.19 -31.83
N PRO A 65 -23.16 6.82 -33.02
CA PRO A 65 -21.82 7.15 -33.48
C PRO A 65 -21.00 8.02 -32.49
N ASP A 66 -21.62 8.97 -31.80
CA ASP A 66 -20.92 9.86 -30.86
C ASP A 66 -20.51 9.11 -29.58
N VAL A 67 -21.41 8.28 -29.09
CA VAL A 67 -21.11 7.41 -27.92
C VAL A 67 -20.05 6.36 -28.28
N ARG A 68 -20.00 5.91 -29.54
CA ARG A 68 -18.97 4.96 -29.99
C ARG A 68 -17.56 5.53 -29.87
N LYS A 69 -17.39 6.84 -30.15
CA LYS A 69 -16.08 7.51 -29.96
C LYS A 69 -15.67 7.51 -28.49
N ILE A 70 -16.60 7.85 -27.62
CA ILE A 70 -16.34 7.85 -26.13
C ILE A 70 -16.05 6.43 -25.62
N ALA A 71 -16.81 5.43 -26.06
CA ALA A 71 -16.60 4.04 -25.70
C ALA A 71 -15.23 3.52 -26.20
N LYS A 72 -14.79 3.94 -27.40
CA LYS A 72 -13.45 3.62 -27.92
C LYS A 72 -12.34 4.22 -27.04
N LEU A 73 -12.47 5.48 -26.63
CA LEU A 73 -11.52 6.11 -25.69
C LEU A 73 -11.51 5.41 -24.33
N GLY A 74 -12.68 5.06 -23.80
CA GLY A 74 -12.78 4.30 -22.55
C GLY A 74 -12.07 2.94 -22.63
N LYS A 75 -12.23 2.22 -23.76
CA LYS A 75 -11.53 0.95 -24.00
C LYS A 75 -10.02 1.13 -24.11
N LEU A 76 -9.55 2.17 -24.81
CA LEU A 76 -8.12 2.49 -24.91
C LEU A 76 -7.52 2.79 -23.52
N ASN A 77 -8.19 3.63 -22.74
CA ASN A 77 -7.75 3.94 -21.39
C ASN A 77 -7.72 2.70 -20.48
N ALA A 78 -8.73 1.83 -20.57
CA ALA A 78 -8.76 0.59 -19.81
C ALA A 78 -7.61 -0.35 -20.20
N ASN A 79 -7.35 -0.53 -21.50
CA ASN A 79 -6.24 -1.34 -21.98
C ASN A 79 -4.90 -0.78 -21.51
N GLN A 80 -4.68 0.53 -21.60
CA GLN A 80 -3.44 1.15 -21.14
C GLN A 80 -3.21 0.97 -19.64
N VAL A 81 -4.27 1.03 -18.82
CA VAL A 81 -4.18 0.74 -17.39
C VAL A 81 -3.82 -0.72 -17.15
N ILE A 82 -4.36 -1.66 -17.92
CA ILE A 82 -4.04 -3.09 -17.82
C ILE A 82 -2.58 -3.33 -18.22
N GLU A 83 -2.14 -2.84 -19.36
CA GLU A 83 -0.77 -2.95 -19.85
C GLU A 83 0.24 -2.38 -18.86
N ASN A 84 -0.01 -1.18 -18.33
CA ASN A 84 0.84 -0.57 -17.30
C ASN A 84 0.95 -1.43 -16.04
N ARG A 85 -0.12 -2.13 -15.66
CA ARG A 85 -0.09 -3.04 -14.49
C ARG A 85 0.66 -4.32 -14.77
N ILE A 86 0.50 -4.91 -15.94
CA ILE A 86 1.26 -6.10 -16.36
C ILE A 86 2.75 -5.74 -16.36
N ASN A 87 3.14 -4.65 -17.01
CA ASN A 87 4.51 -4.19 -17.05
C ASN A 87 5.09 -3.89 -15.65
N GLN A 88 4.28 -3.32 -14.75
CA GLN A 88 4.69 -3.12 -13.36
C GLN A 88 4.86 -4.45 -12.60
N ALA A 89 3.95 -5.40 -12.76
CA ALA A 89 4.06 -6.71 -12.13
C ALA A 89 5.29 -7.46 -12.62
N ASP A 90 5.59 -7.42 -13.91
CA ASP A 90 6.78 -8.02 -14.50
C ASP A 90 8.05 -7.38 -13.94
N LYS A 91 8.09 -6.04 -13.82
CA LYS A 91 9.20 -5.30 -13.21
C LYS A 91 9.45 -5.73 -11.77
N TYR A 92 8.40 -5.85 -10.94
CA TYR A 92 8.55 -6.28 -9.56
C TYR A 92 8.95 -7.76 -9.45
N SER A 93 8.38 -8.61 -10.31
CA SER A 93 8.75 -10.01 -10.38
C SER A 93 10.24 -10.18 -10.74
N PHE A 94 10.73 -9.40 -11.71
CA PHE A 94 12.13 -9.38 -12.08
C PHE A 94 13.02 -8.88 -10.92
N ALA A 95 12.66 -7.78 -10.27
CA ALA A 95 13.40 -7.22 -9.15
C ALA A 95 13.46 -8.18 -7.94
N ILE A 96 12.38 -8.91 -7.66
CA ILE A 96 12.36 -9.95 -6.63
C ILE A 96 13.29 -11.11 -6.99
N LYS A 97 13.30 -11.56 -8.24
CA LYS A 97 14.22 -12.62 -8.70
C LYS A 97 15.68 -12.20 -8.60
N ASP A 98 15.97 -10.96 -9.00
CA ASP A 98 17.31 -10.38 -8.89
C ASP A 98 17.75 -10.28 -7.42
N LEU A 99 16.86 -9.85 -6.53
CA LEU A 99 17.12 -9.82 -5.09
C LEU A 99 17.38 -11.21 -4.51
N ILE A 100 16.60 -12.22 -4.90
CA ILE A 100 16.79 -13.62 -4.53
C ILE A 100 18.19 -14.09 -4.94
N SER A 101 18.61 -13.79 -6.17
CA SER A 101 19.91 -14.14 -6.68
C SER A 101 21.06 -13.48 -5.90
N ASN A 102 20.95 -12.16 -5.68
CA ASN A 102 21.97 -11.40 -4.96
C ASN A 102 22.09 -11.79 -3.47
N LEU A 103 21.01 -12.27 -2.86
CA LEU A 103 21.00 -12.76 -1.48
C LEU A 103 21.21 -14.29 -1.40
N ALA A 104 21.51 -14.97 -2.52
CA ALA A 104 21.71 -16.42 -2.61
C ALA A 104 20.59 -17.25 -1.95
N LEU A 105 19.33 -16.81 -2.12
CA LEU A 105 18.18 -17.49 -1.51
C LEU A 105 17.60 -18.59 -2.40
N THR A 106 17.07 -19.63 -1.77
CA THR A 106 16.44 -20.76 -2.48
C THR A 106 14.94 -20.58 -2.75
N LYS A 107 14.36 -19.47 -2.35
CA LYS A 107 12.92 -19.16 -2.53
C LYS A 107 12.60 -18.73 -3.96
N LYS A 108 11.38 -19.03 -4.41
CA LYS A 108 10.87 -18.58 -5.74
C LYS A 108 10.24 -17.19 -5.70
N ASN A 109 9.68 -16.82 -4.57
CA ASN A 109 9.02 -15.51 -4.35
C ASN A 109 9.39 -14.99 -2.97
N LEU A 110 9.45 -13.67 -2.85
CA LEU A 110 9.70 -12.98 -1.60
C LEU A 110 8.62 -11.95 -1.31
N THR A 111 8.38 -11.75 -0.03
CA THR A 111 7.64 -10.60 0.51
C THR A 111 8.57 -9.77 1.39
N ILE A 112 8.50 -8.45 1.27
CA ILE A 112 9.36 -7.50 1.99
C ILE A 112 8.46 -6.57 2.79
N GLU A 113 8.75 -6.39 4.08
CA GLU A 113 8.17 -5.30 4.86
C GLU A 113 9.25 -4.28 5.21
N GLY A 114 9.04 -3.02 4.78
CA GLY A 114 9.93 -1.89 5.10
C GLY A 114 9.40 -1.12 6.31
N PHE A 115 10.27 -0.85 7.28
CA PHE A 115 9.96 -0.12 8.49
C PHE A 115 10.74 1.19 8.55
N ASP A 116 10.04 2.28 8.90
CA ASP A 116 10.62 3.58 9.18
C ASP A 116 10.05 4.13 10.49
N VAL A 117 10.91 4.65 11.35
CA VAL A 117 10.54 5.35 12.58
C VAL A 117 10.81 6.83 12.39
N SER A 118 9.75 7.61 12.24
CA SER A 118 9.85 9.04 11.99
C SER A 118 9.52 9.84 13.24
N HIS A 119 10.47 10.62 13.74
CA HIS A 119 10.31 11.59 14.79
C HIS A 119 10.13 13.00 14.19
N HIS A 120 8.93 13.55 14.24
CA HIS A 120 8.66 14.93 13.83
C HIS A 120 8.16 15.75 15.01
N GLY A 121 9.03 16.60 15.56
CA GLY A 121 8.63 17.66 16.49
C GLY A 121 8.11 17.23 17.86
N GLY A 122 8.71 16.24 18.47
CA GLY A 122 8.67 16.01 19.93
C GLY A 122 7.43 15.38 20.55
N GLN A 123 6.26 15.33 19.93
CA GLN A 123 5.05 14.89 20.65
C GLN A 123 4.25 13.73 20.03
N ASN A 124 4.51 13.32 18.80
CA ASN A 124 3.74 12.24 18.16
C ASN A 124 4.61 11.43 17.19
N ALA A 125 5.55 10.68 17.72
CA ALA A 125 6.34 9.74 16.93
C ALA A 125 5.44 8.66 16.32
N VAL A 126 5.65 8.37 15.04
CA VAL A 126 4.90 7.35 14.30
C VAL A 126 5.88 6.49 13.54
N ALA A 127 5.73 5.18 13.63
CA ALA A 127 6.40 4.28 12.73
C ALA A 127 5.45 3.77 11.64
N SER A 128 6.00 3.52 10.48
CA SER A 128 5.30 2.94 9.36
C SER A 128 5.83 1.56 9.02
N ALA A 129 4.94 0.70 8.52
CA ALA A 129 5.28 -0.55 7.86
C ALA A 129 4.60 -0.58 6.50
N VAL A 130 5.37 -0.78 5.44
CA VAL A 130 4.88 -0.98 4.07
C VAL A 130 5.22 -2.39 3.61
N ARG A 131 4.41 -2.97 2.72
CA ARG A 131 4.63 -4.33 2.24
C ARG A 131 4.70 -4.38 0.72
N PHE A 132 5.65 -5.15 0.23
CA PHE A 132 5.91 -5.40 -1.19
C PHE A 132 6.00 -6.90 -1.47
N SER A 133 5.61 -7.27 -2.69
CA SER A 133 5.73 -8.63 -3.23
C SER A 133 6.09 -8.57 -4.72
N SER A 134 6.10 -9.73 -5.40
CA SER A 134 6.25 -9.79 -6.86
C SER A 134 5.16 -9.03 -7.64
N HIS A 135 4.06 -8.65 -6.97
CA HIS A 135 2.99 -7.84 -7.54
C HIS A 135 3.14 -6.35 -7.22
N GLY A 136 4.23 -5.95 -6.55
CA GLY A 136 4.50 -4.58 -6.13
C GLY A 136 3.99 -4.25 -4.74
N ALA A 137 3.66 -2.98 -4.53
CA ALA A 137 3.23 -2.43 -3.25
C ALA A 137 1.83 -2.91 -2.83
N GLU A 138 1.74 -3.62 -1.71
CA GLU A 138 0.48 -4.12 -1.14
C GLU A 138 -0.11 -3.10 -0.15
N LYS A 139 -0.67 -2.01 -0.68
CA LYS A 139 -1.12 -0.84 0.13
C LYS A 139 -2.18 -1.18 1.19
N ASN A 140 -2.98 -2.22 0.98
CA ASN A 140 -3.96 -2.72 1.96
C ASN A 140 -3.31 -3.37 3.19
N LYS A 141 -2.03 -3.73 3.10
CA LYS A 141 -1.23 -4.30 4.18
C LYS A 141 -0.34 -3.27 4.89
N TYR A 142 -0.36 -2.01 4.46
CA TYR A 142 0.36 -0.93 5.14
C TYR A 142 -0.17 -0.70 6.54
N ARG A 143 0.71 -0.43 7.48
CA ARG A 143 0.36 -0.21 8.89
C ARG A 143 1.08 1.00 9.44
N LEU A 144 0.42 1.65 10.38
CA LEU A 144 0.98 2.72 11.20
C LEU A 144 0.97 2.29 12.65
N PHE A 145 2.05 2.59 13.34
CA PHE A 145 2.21 2.31 14.76
C PHE A 145 2.40 3.64 15.49
N ASN A 146 1.55 3.89 16.46
CA ASN A 146 1.78 5.01 17.38
C ASN A 146 2.88 4.60 18.35
N ILE A 147 3.87 5.46 18.51
CA ILE A 147 4.96 5.30 19.47
C ILE A 147 4.50 5.92 20.80
N PRO A 148 4.66 5.23 21.93
CA PRO A 148 4.42 5.79 23.24
C PRO A 148 5.29 7.03 23.48
N LYS A 149 4.79 7.99 24.29
CA LYS A 149 5.51 9.24 24.58
C LYS A 149 6.85 9.00 25.27
N GLU A 150 6.92 7.97 26.10
CA GLU A 150 8.10 7.53 26.84
C GLU A 150 9.24 7.09 25.93
N LEU A 151 8.91 6.67 24.70
CA LEU A 151 9.88 6.28 23.67
C LEU A 151 10.14 7.39 22.66
N SER A 152 9.57 8.58 22.86
CA SER A 152 9.81 9.73 21.97
C SER A 152 11.28 10.15 22.02
N GLY A 153 11.93 10.20 20.85
CA GLY A 153 13.37 10.48 20.74
C GLY A 153 14.28 9.26 20.94
N ASN A 154 13.73 8.10 21.27
CA ASN A 154 14.46 6.84 21.36
C ASN A 154 14.15 5.96 20.14
N ASP A 155 14.94 6.10 19.06
CA ASP A 155 14.76 5.36 17.82
C ASP A 155 14.85 3.84 18.01
N ILE A 156 15.79 3.39 18.86
CA ILE A 156 16.03 1.98 19.14
C ILE A 156 14.85 1.37 19.89
N GLY A 157 14.41 2.03 20.98
CA GLY A 157 13.26 1.60 21.77
C GLY A 157 11.96 1.63 20.94
N SER A 158 11.79 2.65 20.09
CA SER A 158 10.67 2.77 19.19
C SER A 158 10.64 1.63 18.17
N MET A 159 11.79 1.29 17.59
CA MET A 159 11.91 0.17 16.63
C MET A 159 11.54 -1.16 17.29
N ARG A 160 12.09 -1.46 18.48
CA ARG A 160 11.75 -2.67 19.26
C ARG A 160 10.24 -2.75 19.50
N HIS A 161 9.65 -1.69 20.02
CA HIS A 161 8.21 -1.62 20.30
C HIS A 161 7.35 -1.93 19.09
N VAL A 162 7.71 -1.38 17.91
CA VAL A 162 6.99 -1.59 16.66
C VAL A 162 7.10 -3.03 16.17
N LEU A 163 8.30 -3.59 16.21
CA LEU A 163 8.56 -4.97 15.79
C LEU A 163 7.88 -5.99 16.69
N GLU A 164 7.89 -5.80 18.02
CA GLU A 164 7.15 -6.64 18.97
C GLU A 164 5.64 -6.62 18.66
N ARG A 165 5.07 -5.44 18.41
CA ARG A 165 3.66 -5.31 18.02
C ARG A 165 3.35 -5.97 16.68
N ARG A 166 4.30 -5.96 15.74
CA ARG A 166 4.16 -6.65 14.45
C ARG A 166 4.19 -8.16 14.63
N ILE A 167 5.11 -8.67 15.44
CA ILE A 167 5.25 -10.10 15.76
C ILE A 167 3.98 -10.63 16.43
N LYS A 168 3.43 -9.92 17.43
CA LYS A 168 2.17 -10.32 18.10
C LYS A 168 0.97 -10.48 17.15
N LYS A 169 1.04 -9.94 15.93
CA LYS A 169 0.01 -10.06 14.91
C LYS A 169 0.31 -11.10 13.84
N GLU A 170 1.32 -11.94 14.03
CA GLU A 170 1.74 -12.96 13.06
C GLU A 170 0.61 -13.92 12.68
N ASN A 171 -0.20 -14.34 13.64
CA ASN A 171 -1.33 -15.24 13.41
C ASN A 171 -2.41 -14.64 12.49
N ILE A 172 -2.54 -13.30 12.45
CA ILE A 172 -3.53 -12.60 11.62
C ILE A 172 -2.91 -12.19 10.28
N SER A 173 -1.62 -11.86 10.28
CA SER A 173 -0.86 -11.41 9.12
C SER A 173 0.53 -12.03 9.16
N PRO A 174 0.79 -13.10 8.39
CA PRO A 174 2.08 -13.78 8.39
C PRO A 174 3.25 -12.82 8.20
N LEU A 175 4.37 -13.11 8.87
CA LEU A 175 5.59 -12.34 8.73
C LEU A 175 6.08 -12.37 7.27
N PRO A 176 6.76 -11.33 6.81
CA PRO A 176 7.38 -11.32 5.49
C PRO A 176 8.61 -12.22 5.47
N ASP A 177 9.18 -12.43 4.28
CA ASP A 177 10.46 -13.13 4.13
C ASP A 177 11.63 -12.21 4.50
N ILE A 178 11.49 -10.91 4.23
CA ILE A 178 12.51 -9.89 4.52
C ILE A 178 11.88 -8.74 5.30
N ILE A 179 12.55 -8.34 6.38
CA ILE A 179 12.33 -7.08 7.09
C ILE A 179 13.42 -6.10 6.64
N LEU A 180 13.04 -4.95 6.12
CA LEU A 180 13.95 -3.87 5.77
C LEU A 180 13.79 -2.71 6.74
N ILE A 181 14.87 -2.32 7.40
CA ILE A 181 14.92 -1.21 8.35
C ILE A 181 15.52 0.01 7.66
N ASP A 182 14.84 1.17 7.70
CA ASP A 182 15.45 2.46 7.35
C ASP A 182 16.23 2.97 8.57
N GLY A 183 17.51 2.61 8.65
CA GLY A 183 18.31 2.95 9.82
C GLY A 183 19.73 2.39 9.78
N GLY A 184 20.53 2.78 10.77
CA GLY A 184 21.92 2.32 10.93
C GLY A 184 22.04 0.98 11.64
N LYS A 185 23.29 0.63 11.95
CA LYS A 185 23.64 -0.64 12.62
C LYS A 185 22.89 -0.82 13.94
N LEU A 186 22.73 0.24 14.74
CA LEU A 186 22.04 0.15 16.03
C LEU A 186 20.56 -0.26 15.89
N GLN A 187 19.86 0.25 14.86
CA GLN A 187 18.47 -0.14 14.57
C GLN A 187 18.41 -1.58 14.04
N LEU A 188 19.39 -1.99 13.21
CA LEU A 188 19.52 -3.38 12.75
C LEU A 188 19.69 -4.33 13.92
N ASP A 189 20.63 -4.05 14.84
CA ASP A 189 20.92 -4.88 16.01
C ASP A 189 19.70 -4.97 16.94
N ALA A 190 18.94 -3.89 17.09
CA ALA A 190 17.69 -3.88 17.84
C ALA A 190 16.62 -4.77 17.17
N ALA A 191 16.52 -4.75 15.86
CA ALA A 191 15.61 -5.62 15.13
C ALA A 191 16.00 -7.09 15.22
N LEU A 192 17.28 -7.41 15.00
CA LEU A 192 17.81 -8.76 15.13
C LEU A 192 17.55 -9.32 16.53
N SER A 193 17.87 -8.59 17.60
CA SER A 193 17.64 -9.04 18.99
C SER A 193 16.16 -9.24 19.30
N THR A 194 15.26 -8.38 18.77
CA THR A 194 13.82 -8.51 18.97
C THR A 194 13.27 -9.77 18.34
N PHE A 195 13.64 -10.04 17.07
CA PHE A 195 13.17 -11.23 16.36
C PHE A 195 13.75 -12.51 16.94
N SER A 196 15.05 -12.55 17.27
CA SER A 196 15.70 -13.72 17.87
C SER A 196 15.10 -14.12 19.23
N ALA A 197 14.65 -13.13 20.02
CA ALA A 197 14.03 -13.39 21.31
C ALA A 197 12.60 -13.96 21.21
N LEU A 198 11.87 -13.65 20.13
CA LEU A 198 10.43 -13.91 20.05
C LEU A 198 10.05 -14.94 18.98
N ILE A 199 10.90 -15.20 18.00
CA ILE A 199 10.60 -16.05 16.85
C ILE A 199 11.69 -17.10 16.62
N LYS A 200 11.30 -18.38 16.55
CA LYS A 200 12.23 -19.50 16.31
C LYS A 200 12.89 -19.45 14.93
N LYS A 201 12.17 -19.01 13.90
CA LYS A 201 12.66 -18.85 12.52
C LYS A 201 12.37 -17.42 12.07
N PRO A 202 13.23 -16.46 12.43
CA PRO A 202 13.02 -15.06 12.07
C PRO A 202 13.14 -14.86 10.55
N PRO A 203 12.48 -13.84 9.99
CA PRO A 203 12.73 -13.40 8.63
C PRO A 203 14.17 -12.92 8.46
N ILE A 204 14.61 -12.75 7.23
CA ILE A 204 15.88 -12.08 6.94
C ILE A 204 15.72 -10.60 7.32
N ILE A 205 16.64 -10.09 8.14
CA ILE A 205 16.60 -8.70 8.59
C ILE A 205 17.73 -7.94 7.92
N LEU A 206 17.35 -6.94 7.15
CA LEU A 206 18.26 -6.05 6.43
C LEU A 206 18.06 -4.61 6.90
N SER A 207 19.12 -3.84 6.81
CA SER A 207 19.06 -2.40 7.01
C SER A 207 19.66 -1.68 5.80
N ILE A 208 19.05 -0.57 5.40
CA ILE A 208 19.58 0.30 4.36
C ILE A 208 20.11 1.58 5.00
N VAL A 209 21.41 1.82 4.84
CA VAL A 209 22.14 2.93 5.44
C VAL A 209 22.47 3.97 4.38
N LYS A 210 22.16 5.22 4.67
CA LYS A 210 22.56 6.35 3.82
C LYS A 210 24.05 6.62 3.99
N GLY A 211 24.75 6.68 2.87
CA GLY A 211 26.18 7.06 2.89
C GLY A 211 26.40 8.49 3.38
N SER A 212 27.64 8.79 3.77
CA SER A 212 28.06 10.06 4.37
C SER A 212 27.66 11.32 3.57
N LYS A 213 27.54 11.22 2.26
CA LYS A 213 27.16 12.33 1.36
C LYS A 213 25.65 12.42 1.07
N ARG A 214 24.81 11.56 1.68
CA ARG A 214 23.35 11.47 1.41
C ARG A 214 22.98 11.29 -0.07
N VAL A 215 23.90 10.74 -0.87
CA VAL A 215 23.68 10.42 -2.28
C VAL A 215 23.20 8.98 -2.38
N ARG A 216 22.19 8.70 -3.20
CA ARG A 216 21.62 7.35 -3.38
C ARG A 216 22.65 6.30 -3.79
N SER A 217 23.66 6.69 -4.56
CA SER A 217 24.76 5.81 -4.99
C SER A 217 25.68 5.35 -3.86
N THR A 218 25.62 5.99 -2.68
CA THR A 218 26.46 5.65 -1.52
C THR A 218 25.73 4.82 -0.46
N GLU A 219 24.48 4.43 -0.71
CA GLU A 219 23.72 3.60 0.22
C GLU A 219 24.26 2.17 0.27
N THR A 220 24.18 1.57 1.46
CA THR A 220 24.73 0.24 1.74
C THR A 220 23.65 -0.60 2.42
N ILE A 221 23.60 -1.89 2.06
CA ILE A 221 22.73 -2.87 2.73
C ILE A 221 23.56 -3.57 3.80
N LEU A 222 23.03 -3.60 5.02
CA LEU A 222 23.60 -4.35 6.15
C LEU A 222 22.72 -5.54 6.48
N SER A 223 23.36 -6.65 6.84
CA SER A 223 22.76 -7.84 7.42
C SER A 223 23.43 -8.17 8.77
N ILE A 224 23.04 -9.28 9.38
CA ILE A 224 23.73 -9.82 10.56
C ILE A 224 25.19 -10.14 10.27
N ASP A 225 25.51 -10.57 9.06
CA ASP A 225 26.87 -10.96 8.63
C ASP A 225 27.71 -9.78 8.14
N GLY A 226 27.16 -8.56 8.17
CA GLY A 226 27.83 -7.36 7.73
C GLY A 226 27.25 -6.74 6.46
N ILE A 227 28.12 -6.13 5.65
CA ILE A 227 27.73 -5.45 4.40
C ILE A 227 27.40 -6.50 3.34
N ILE A 228 26.26 -6.33 2.69
CA ILE A 228 25.91 -7.09 1.49
C ILE A 228 26.36 -6.32 0.26
N GLU A 229 27.30 -6.90 -0.47
CA GLU A 229 27.74 -6.37 -1.74
C GLU A 229 26.71 -6.66 -2.82
N MET A 230 26.10 -5.60 -3.33
CA MET A 230 25.07 -5.68 -4.39
C MET A 230 25.29 -4.55 -5.39
N PRO A 231 25.21 -4.80 -6.70
CA PRO A 231 25.29 -3.73 -7.71
C PRO A 231 24.20 -2.67 -7.45
N LYS A 232 24.60 -1.41 -7.41
CA LYS A 232 23.71 -0.29 -7.04
C LYS A 232 22.62 -0.01 -8.09
N ASP A 233 22.83 -0.45 -9.30
CA ASP A 233 21.91 -0.38 -10.45
C ASP A 233 21.09 -1.66 -10.62
N SER A 234 21.34 -2.70 -9.80
CA SER A 234 20.55 -3.93 -9.86
C SER A 234 19.07 -3.67 -9.49
N SER A 235 18.18 -4.38 -10.14
CA SER A 235 16.74 -4.24 -9.89
C SER A 235 16.35 -4.56 -8.46
N GLY A 236 17.03 -5.52 -7.81
CA GLY A 236 16.84 -5.88 -6.42
C GLY A 236 17.27 -4.78 -5.46
N PHE A 237 18.43 -4.14 -5.70
CA PHE A 237 18.87 -3.01 -4.90
C PHE A 237 17.89 -1.83 -5.02
N LEU A 238 17.49 -1.49 -6.26
CA LEU A 238 16.51 -0.43 -6.51
C LEU A 238 15.15 -0.72 -5.87
N LEU A 239 14.76 -2.00 -5.79
CA LEU A 239 13.55 -2.40 -5.06
C LEU A 239 13.67 -2.13 -3.56
N LEU A 240 14.79 -2.46 -2.93
CA LEU A 240 15.02 -2.16 -1.51
C LEU A 240 14.98 -0.64 -1.24
N GLN A 241 15.60 0.17 -2.13
CA GLN A 241 15.48 1.62 -2.04
C GLN A 241 14.03 2.10 -2.16
N GLN A 242 13.26 1.52 -3.09
CA GLN A 242 11.84 1.86 -3.26
C GLN A 242 11.01 1.50 -2.03
N VAL A 243 11.24 0.35 -1.41
CA VAL A 243 10.57 -0.07 -0.16
C VAL A 243 10.85 0.93 0.96
N ARG A 244 12.13 1.34 1.14
CA ARG A 244 12.53 2.35 2.11
C ARG A 244 11.86 3.70 1.83
N ASP A 245 11.96 4.20 0.59
CA ASP A 245 11.37 5.49 0.23
C ASP A 245 9.86 5.52 0.46
N GLU A 246 9.19 4.41 0.20
CA GLU A 246 7.74 4.27 0.40
C GLU A 246 7.37 4.23 1.89
N SER A 247 8.17 3.54 2.76
CA SER A 247 7.94 3.54 4.21
C SER A 247 8.07 4.96 4.75
N HIS A 248 9.13 5.66 4.38
CA HIS A 248 9.36 7.05 4.77
C HIS A 248 8.23 7.99 4.29
N ARG A 249 7.84 7.89 3.00
CA ARG A 249 6.74 8.67 2.41
C ARG A 249 5.42 8.41 3.15
N PHE A 250 5.15 7.15 3.51
CA PHE A 250 3.92 6.77 4.22
C PHE A 250 3.87 7.32 5.65
N ALA A 251 5.00 7.30 6.37
CA ALA A 251 5.14 7.92 7.69
C ALA A 251 4.88 9.43 7.64
N ILE A 252 5.55 10.16 6.73
CA ILE A 252 5.39 11.62 6.57
C ILE A 252 3.94 11.99 6.25
N LYS A 253 3.31 11.31 5.28
CA LYS A 253 1.92 11.60 4.88
C LYS A 253 0.96 11.43 6.05
N SER A 254 1.19 10.44 6.90
CA SER A 254 0.35 10.14 8.04
C SER A 254 0.52 11.15 9.17
N ASN A 255 1.75 11.59 9.41
CA ASN A 255 2.03 12.65 10.37
C ASN A 255 1.38 13.97 9.97
N ARG A 256 1.45 14.35 8.69
CA ARG A 256 0.77 15.55 8.16
C ARG A 256 -0.75 15.48 8.36
N LYS A 257 -1.37 14.31 8.11
CA LYS A 257 -2.82 14.13 8.33
C LYS A 257 -3.20 14.29 9.81
N LYS A 258 -2.39 13.75 10.74
CA LYS A 258 -2.63 13.90 12.18
C LYS A 258 -2.50 15.37 12.62
N LYS A 259 -1.45 16.06 12.17
CA LYS A 259 -1.23 17.49 12.46
C LYS A 259 -2.39 18.34 11.94
N ASN A 260 -2.83 18.12 10.71
CA ASN A 260 -3.97 18.84 10.15
C ASN A 260 -5.28 18.57 10.89
N LYS A 261 -5.46 17.35 11.44
CA LYS A 261 -6.64 16.99 12.24
C LYS A 261 -6.60 17.65 13.63
N SER A 262 -5.41 17.80 14.24
CA SER A 262 -5.25 18.49 15.52
C SER A 262 -5.42 20.02 15.39
N ILE A 263 -4.97 20.60 14.28
CA ILE A 263 -5.15 22.03 13.98
C ILE A 263 -6.63 22.35 13.70
N LYS A 264 -7.37 21.43 13.08
CA LYS A 264 -8.81 21.60 12.82
C LYS A 264 -9.69 21.49 14.07
N LYS A 265 -9.20 20.91 15.18
CA LYS A 265 -9.80 21.06 16.50
C LYS A 265 -9.39 22.42 17.06
N SER A 266 -10.08 23.46 16.61
CA SER A 266 -9.90 24.82 17.07
C SER A 266 -10.25 24.95 18.55
N SER A 267 -9.58 25.85 19.28
CA SER A 267 -10.01 26.27 20.62
C SER A 267 -11.44 26.81 20.64
N LEU A 268 -11.98 27.18 19.48
CA LEU A 268 -13.37 27.60 19.27
C LEU A 268 -14.37 26.43 19.41
N ASP A 269 -13.96 25.17 19.17
CA ASP A 269 -14.82 23.99 19.35
C ASP A 269 -15.21 23.76 20.83
N ASN A 270 -14.48 24.38 21.76
CA ASN A 270 -14.75 24.30 23.21
C ASN A 270 -15.68 25.41 23.71
N ILE A 271 -16.10 26.34 22.88
CA ILE A 271 -17.02 27.41 23.24
C ILE A 271 -18.45 26.91 23.08
N LYS A 272 -19.19 26.81 24.20
CA LYS A 272 -20.59 26.39 24.21
C LYS A 272 -21.42 27.31 23.29
N GLY A 273 -21.96 26.74 22.20
CA GLY A 273 -22.78 27.47 21.21
C GLY A 273 -22.11 27.75 19.85
N LEU A 274 -20.82 27.42 19.67
CA LEU A 274 -20.08 27.56 18.41
C LEU A 274 -19.65 26.21 17.80
N GLY A 275 -20.46 25.16 17.92
CA GLY A 275 -20.25 23.87 17.26
C GLY A 275 -20.92 23.78 15.90
N PRO A 276 -20.49 22.87 15.00
CA PRO A 276 -21.19 22.62 13.76
C PRO A 276 -22.61 22.11 14.09
N LYS A 277 -23.60 22.78 13.45
CA LYS A 277 -25.00 22.35 13.47
C LYS A 277 -25.19 21.07 12.68
#